data_17fe25dcdecb0e2c60e74a7604083fb9
#
_entry.id   17fe25dcdecb0e2c60e74a7604083fb9
#
_cell.length_a   1.000
_cell.length_b   1.000
_cell.length_c   1.000
_cell.angle_alpha   90.00
_cell.angle_beta   90.00
_cell.angle_gamma   90.00
#
_symmetry.space_group_name_H-M   'P 1'
#
loop_
_entity.id
_entity.type
_entity.pdbx_description
1 polymer ?
#
loop_
_entity_poly.entity_id
_entity_poly.type
_entity_poly.pdbx_seq_one_letter_code
_entity_poly.pdbx_strand_id
1 'polypeptide(L)'
;NAQSGNVKMRLLDSSTDHCNIELTWMPNYSVNELTVDSRFIFNGTTLVRFIVPSKSTVTIYDMEYGLQPNPYIKVLGSQSGFTYETRRQFYGNGPKITGTGSSILFENLPEGIYTVWATDPATGCTRKMNGTAILDPNPDELFSSRASLISTKTYYDGTHSYADITYYDGFGAPYQTVLNRAAPDGRNLVAPILYDDMYRDNATVLLPFPVDMYTGERVLNAEQEQRRYYSQRTDGVRDNSAYSTNVFDKSGLDRIRYSYRPGDIYRQENKFAEYLYETNDTADKVLDFKYNYEDGSITVAGYAKAGLYTKNTVIDEDGNTSARFADANGNTVLDRRYFSQSYFTDTYYVYDPCFNRLVWVIPPEGSARIISGFVLKWDDDTANQYCYRYLYDGRGNMIERKLPGCEKESFVYDKGDRLVFSRDGNLQARKQWLYHVYDNHGNLLRQNLLDYDIS
;
A
#
# COMPACT_ATOMS: atom_id res chain seq x y z
N ASN A 1 31.14 -37.81 10.84
CA ASN A 1 30.74 -37.79 9.41
C ASN A 1 29.57 -38.76 9.21
N ALA A 2 28.37 -38.17 9.07
CA ALA A 2 27.18 -38.95 8.78
C ALA A 2 27.25 -39.42 7.32
N GLN A 3 27.38 -40.75 7.10
CA GLN A 3 27.46 -41.31 5.75
C GLN A 3 26.08 -41.58 5.12
N SER A 4 25.01 -41.53 5.84
CA SER A 4 23.65 -41.64 5.31
C SER A 4 22.62 -41.15 6.32
N GLY A 5 21.71 -40.32 5.91
CA GLY A 5 20.59 -39.80 6.68
C GLY A 5 20.75 -38.34 7.06
N ASN A 6 19.64 -37.70 7.37
CA ASN A 6 19.60 -36.32 7.83
C ASN A 6 19.92 -36.22 9.31
N VAL A 7 20.81 -35.31 9.69
CA VAL A 7 21.05 -34.96 11.08
C VAL A 7 20.07 -33.83 11.45
N LYS A 8 19.28 -34.04 12.51
CA LYS A 8 18.38 -33.03 13.04
C LYS A 8 19.01 -32.42 14.27
N MET A 9 19.09 -31.10 14.32
CA MET A 9 19.53 -30.36 15.49
C MET A 9 18.31 -29.73 16.15
N ARG A 10 18.19 -29.91 17.43
CA ARG A 10 17.13 -29.32 18.24
C ARG A 10 17.78 -28.42 19.28
N LEU A 11 17.44 -27.15 19.25
CA LEU A 11 17.84 -26.20 20.28
C LEU A 11 16.76 -26.16 21.35
N LEU A 12 17.14 -26.42 22.60
CA LEU A 12 16.25 -26.42 23.75
C LEU A 12 16.67 -25.25 24.64
N ASP A 13 15.77 -24.34 24.91
CA ASP A 13 15.95 -23.37 25.99
C ASP A 13 15.83 -24.09 27.32
N SER A 14 16.82 -23.91 28.19
CA SER A 14 16.88 -24.55 29.49
C SER A 14 15.79 -24.08 30.48
N SER A 15 15.09 -22.99 30.17
CA SER A 15 14.05 -22.41 31.01
C SER A 15 12.61 -22.82 30.62
N THR A 16 12.42 -23.29 29.39
CA THR A 16 11.11 -23.74 28.89
C THR A 16 11.30 -24.81 27.82
N ASP A 17 10.75 -25.97 28.02
CA ASP A 17 10.81 -27.12 27.08
C ASP A 17 10.19 -26.88 25.69
N HIS A 18 10.03 -25.62 25.25
CA HIS A 18 9.15 -25.26 24.14
C HIS A 18 9.81 -24.62 22.91
N CYS A 19 11.11 -24.38 22.89
CA CYS A 19 11.75 -23.92 21.66
C CYS A 19 12.20 -25.10 20.80
N ASN A 20 11.36 -25.52 19.88
CA ASN A 20 11.66 -26.60 18.95
C ASN A 20 12.08 -26.03 17.61
N ILE A 21 13.37 -25.91 17.36
CA ILE A 21 13.88 -25.64 16.02
C ILE A 21 14.44 -26.96 15.48
N GLU A 22 13.85 -27.45 14.42
CA GLU A 22 14.38 -28.56 13.67
C GLU A 22 15.23 -28.05 12.52
N LEU A 23 16.54 -28.15 12.64
CA LEU A 23 17.46 -27.90 11.54
C LEU A 23 17.78 -29.24 10.88
N THR A 24 17.52 -29.35 9.57
CA THR A 24 17.80 -30.54 8.82
C THR A 24 19.16 -30.37 8.10
N TRP A 25 20.14 -31.18 8.47
CA TRP A 25 21.44 -31.20 7.82
C TRP A 25 21.40 -32.16 6.63
N MET A 26 21.84 -31.72 5.47
CA MET A 26 22.00 -32.55 4.31
C MET A 26 23.45 -33.09 4.23
N PRO A 27 23.68 -34.40 4.13
CA PRO A 27 25.01 -34.99 4.29
C PRO A 27 26.01 -34.76 3.13
N ASN A 28 25.63 -34.05 2.10
CA ASN A 28 26.46 -33.83 0.91
C ASN A 28 27.30 -32.54 0.91
N TYR A 29 27.33 -31.81 1.99
CA TYR A 29 28.15 -30.60 2.10
C TYR A 29 29.39 -30.87 2.96
N SER A 30 30.56 -30.59 2.38
CA SER A 30 31.86 -30.73 3.05
C SER A 30 32.20 -29.66 4.07
N VAL A 31 31.26 -28.80 4.41
CA VAL A 31 31.41 -27.69 5.38
C VAL A 31 30.76 -28.09 6.68
N ASN A 32 31.55 -28.11 7.74
CA ASN A 32 31.13 -28.50 9.08
C ASN A 32 30.64 -27.31 9.94
N GLU A 33 30.20 -26.24 9.34
CA GLU A 33 29.68 -25.05 10.04
C GLU A 33 28.17 -25.08 10.02
N LEU A 34 27.58 -25.04 11.18
CA LEU A 34 26.16 -24.86 11.40
C LEU A 34 25.94 -23.43 11.90
N THR A 35 25.37 -22.59 11.07
CA THR A 35 24.99 -21.25 11.47
C THR A 35 23.62 -21.30 12.12
N VAL A 36 23.54 -20.95 13.39
CA VAL A 36 22.27 -20.78 14.11
C VAL A 36 21.77 -19.39 13.85
N ASP A 37 20.51 -19.28 13.43
CA ASP A 37 19.86 -18.00 13.15
C ASP A 37 19.87 -17.09 14.38
N SER A 38 20.34 -15.84 14.24
CA SER A 38 20.46 -14.83 15.29
C SER A 38 19.13 -14.44 15.95
N ARG A 39 17.99 -14.88 15.39
CA ARG A 39 16.68 -14.70 16.00
C ARG A 39 16.52 -15.41 17.35
N PHE A 40 17.46 -16.24 17.74
CA PHE A 40 17.46 -16.91 19.01
C PHE A 40 18.42 -16.26 20.00
N ILE A 41 17.87 -15.38 20.83
CA ILE A 41 18.62 -14.80 21.97
C ILE A 41 18.54 -15.79 23.11
N PHE A 42 19.67 -16.40 23.42
CA PHE A 42 19.77 -17.30 24.58
C PHE A 42 20.23 -16.49 25.81
N ASN A 43 19.31 -16.30 26.76
CA ASN A 43 19.63 -15.78 28.07
C ASN A 43 19.94 -16.96 29.00
N GLY A 44 21.19 -17.40 29.04
CA GLY A 44 21.61 -18.49 29.93
C GLY A 44 22.28 -19.67 29.22
N THR A 45 22.32 -20.81 29.90
CA THR A 45 22.91 -22.03 29.35
C THR A 45 21.94 -22.69 28.37
N THR A 46 22.35 -22.84 27.13
CA THR A 46 21.56 -23.51 26.09
C THR A 46 22.02 -24.95 25.93
N LEU A 47 21.10 -25.89 25.97
CA LEU A 47 21.35 -27.28 25.70
C LEU A 47 21.14 -27.57 24.21
N VAL A 48 22.20 -27.94 23.50
CA VAL A 48 22.13 -28.35 22.11
C VAL A 48 22.08 -29.88 22.04
N ARG A 49 20.98 -30.43 21.49
CA ARG A 49 20.80 -31.85 21.34
C ARG A 49 20.88 -32.27 19.89
N PHE A 50 21.85 -33.13 19.55
CA PHE A 50 21.96 -33.71 18.22
C PHE A 50 21.19 -35.01 18.15
N ILE A 51 20.31 -35.17 17.17
CA ILE A 51 19.61 -36.40 16.86
C ILE A 51 20.22 -36.96 15.60
N VAL A 52 20.99 -38.03 15.74
CA VAL A 52 21.67 -38.72 14.62
C VAL A 52 20.94 -40.01 14.24
N PRO A 53 20.81 -40.32 12.94
CA PRO A 53 20.30 -41.60 12.52
C PRO A 53 21.16 -42.75 13.06
N SER A 54 20.57 -43.92 13.32
CA SER A 54 21.31 -45.10 13.78
C SER A 54 22.44 -45.45 12.83
N LYS A 55 23.61 -45.70 13.40
CA LYS A 55 24.89 -46.01 12.66
C LYS A 55 25.58 -44.78 12.02
N SER A 56 25.22 -43.58 12.37
CA SER A 56 25.92 -42.37 11.94
C SER A 56 26.80 -41.83 13.07
N THR A 57 27.98 -41.31 12.71
CA THR A 57 28.87 -40.62 13.66
C THR A 57 28.89 -39.15 13.33
N VAL A 58 28.61 -38.33 14.31
CA VAL A 58 28.72 -36.84 14.22
C VAL A 58 29.91 -36.41 15.05
N THR A 59 30.87 -35.74 14.44
CA THR A 59 31.97 -35.09 15.16
C THR A 59 31.59 -33.60 15.27
N ILE A 60 31.49 -33.13 16.51
CA ILE A 60 31.24 -31.74 16.78
C ILE A 60 32.59 -31.08 16.95
N TYR A 61 32.91 -30.12 16.08
CA TYR A 61 33.99 -29.17 16.29
C TYR A 61 33.41 -27.95 17.04
N ASP A 62 34.28 -27.14 17.63
CA ASP A 62 33.84 -25.97 18.43
C ASP A 62 32.64 -25.23 17.82
N MET A 63 31.61 -25.00 18.63
CA MET A 63 30.48 -24.17 18.28
C MET A 63 30.72 -22.77 18.85
N GLU A 64 31.19 -21.88 18.00
CA GLU A 64 31.06 -20.45 18.27
C GLU A 64 29.67 -20.02 17.81
N TYR A 65 28.82 -19.61 18.78
CA TYR A 65 27.65 -18.83 18.47
C TYR A 65 27.92 -17.41 18.89
N GLY A 66 28.02 -16.54 17.93
CA GLY A 66 28.01 -15.10 18.11
C GLY A 66 26.95 -14.55 17.18
N LEU A 67 26.48 -13.34 17.45
CA LEU A 67 25.99 -12.49 16.37
C LEU A 67 26.96 -12.69 15.21
N GLN A 68 26.44 -12.88 14.01
CA GLN A 68 27.21 -13.09 12.76
C GLN A 68 28.52 -12.31 12.79
N PRO A 69 29.65 -12.89 12.30
CA PRO A 69 30.89 -12.15 12.25
C PRO A 69 30.58 -10.81 11.61
N ASN A 70 30.92 -9.75 12.33
CA ASN A 70 30.63 -8.40 11.90
C ASN A 70 30.99 -8.24 10.42
N PRO A 71 30.15 -7.60 9.60
CA PRO A 71 30.40 -7.46 8.18
C PRO A 71 31.82 -6.96 7.93
N TYR A 72 32.52 -7.59 7.02
CA TYR A 72 33.92 -7.26 6.73
C TYR A 72 34.14 -7.07 5.23
N ILE A 73 35.17 -6.29 4.89
CA ILE A 73 35.69 -6.17 3.53
C ILE A 73 37.13 -6.64 3.52
N LYS A 74 37.40 -7.70 2.76
CA LYS A 74 38.75 -8.22 2.56
C LYS A 74 39.30 -7.73 1.22
N VAL A 75 40.40 -6.99 1.28
CA VAL A 75 41.19 -6.62 0.10
C VAL A 75 42.23 -7.69 -0.09
N LEU A 76 42.14 -8.44 -1.20
CA LEU A 76 42.95 -9.65 -1.41
C LEU A 76 44.44 -9.39 -1.64
N GLY A 77 44.83 -8.15 -1.92
CA GLY A 77 46.23 -7.75 -2.06
C GLY A 77 46.39 -6.26 -1.76
N SER A 78 47.38 -5.92 -0.99
CA SER A 78 47.73 -4.53 -0.67
C SER A 78 49.21 -4.25 -0.95
N GLN A 79 49.56 -3.01 -1.29
CA GLN A 79 50.95 -2.56 -1.39
C GLN A 79 51.44 -2.13 0.00
N SER A 80 52.60 -2.60 0.37
CA SER A 80 53.21 -2.23 1.66
C SER A 80 53.42 -0.72 1.76
N GLY A 81 52.99 -0.13 2.88
CA GLY A 81 53.09 1.30 3.15
C GLY A 81 51.97 2.17 2.59
N PHE A 82 51.16 1.68 1.66
CA PHE A 82 49.97 2.41 1.19
C PHE A 82 48.90 2.46 2.26
N THR A 83 48.09 3.54 2.29
CA THR A 83 46.95 3.66 3.19
C THR A 83 45.69 3.28 2.41
N TYR A 84 44.96 2.32 2.91
CA TYR A 84 43.65 1.89 2.36
C TYR A 84 42.55 2.42 3.27
N GLU A 85 41.52 3.02 2.65
CA GLU A 85 40.37 3.62 3.33
C GLU A 85 39.10 3.09 2.73
N THR A 86 38.18 2.61 3.55
CA THR A 86 36.80 2.32 3.10
C THR A 86 36.03 3.63 3.05
N ARG A 87 35.19 3.78 2.01
CA ARG A 87 34.24 4.88 1.93
C ARG A 87 32.85 4.29 1.75
N ARG A 88 32.01 4.55 2.73
CA ARG A 88 30.61 4.15 2.70
C ARG A 88 29.83 5.17 1.89
N GLN A 89 29.04 4.70 0.94
CA GLN A 89 28.20 5.57 0.12
C GLN A 89 27.28 6.39 1.05
N PHE A 90 27.18 7.70 0.83
CA PHE A 90 26.45 8.70 1.62
C PHE A 90 27.02 9.05 3.02
N TYR A 91 27.91 8.26 3.61
CA TYR A 91 28.48 8.51 4.95
C TYR A 91 29.94 8.99 4.95
N GLY A 92 30.59 8.98 3.80
CA GLY A 92 31.96 9.45 3.67
C GLY A 92 33.04 8.43 4.11
N ASN A 93 34.11 8.93 4.69
CA ASN A 93 35.31 8.17 4.97
C ASN A 93 35.14 7.24 6.18
N GLY A 94 35.50 5.98 6.02
CA GLY A 94 35.51 4.96 7.05
C GLY A 94 36.91 4.67 7.61
N PRO A 95 37.10 3.49 8.21
CA PRO A 95 38.38 3.09 8.80
C PRO A 95 39.50 3.02 7.76
N LYS A 96 40.72 3.26 8.24
CA LYS A 96 41.96 3.24 7.46
C LYS A 96 42.87 2.11 7.94
N ILE A 97 43.47 1.38 7.00
CA ILE A 97 44.46 0.34 7.28
C ILE A 97 45.67 0.55 6.39
N THR A 98 46.84 0.37 6.95
CA THR A 98 48.11 0.40 6.20
C THR A 98 48.30 -0.95 5.50
N GLY A 99 48.62 -0.91 4.24
CA GLY A 99 48.89 -2.11 3.43
C GLY A 99 50.15 -2.83 3.91
N THR A 100 50.08 -4.14 3.95
CA THR A 100 51.14 -5.03 4.48
C THR A 100 51.90 -5.77 3.38
N GLY A 101 51.56 -5.60 2.15
CA GLY A 101 52.03 -6.43 1.02
C GLY A 101 51.21 -7.72 0.80
N SER A 102 50.26 -7.97 1.68
CA SER A 102 49.34 -9.12 1.62
C SER A 102 47.86 -8.66 1.71
N SER A 103 46.95 -9.57 1.97
CA SER A 103 45.54 -9.19 2.18
C SER A 103 45.36 -8.38 3.46
N ILE A 104 44.44 -7.42 3.43
CA ILE A 104 44.02 -6.62 4.57
C ILE A 104 42.52 -6.78 4.79
N LEU A 105 42.07 -6.63 6.05
CA LEU A 105 40.70 -6.89 6.46
C LEU A 105 40.15 -5.68 7.21
N PHE A 106 39.03 -5.12 6.72
CA PHE A 106 38.25 -4.13 7.43
C PHE A 106 37.08 -4.86 8.11
N GLU A 107 37.11 -4.90 9.43
CA GLU A 107 36.10 -5.58 10.25
C GLU A 107 35.15 -4.58 10.92
N ASN A 108 34.05 -5.07 11.45
CA ASN A 108 33.06 -4.27 12.19
C ASN A 108 32.50 -3.09 11.36
N LEU A 109 32.37 -3.27 10.07
CA LEU A 109 31.81 -2.25 9.21
C LEU A 109 30.29 -2.25 9.32
N PRO A 110 29.64 -1.09 9.51
CA PRO A 110 28.22 -0.99 9.37
C PRO A 110 27.78 -1.41 7.96
N GLU A 111 26.56 -1.91 7.85
CA GLU A 111 25.97 -2.27 6.57
C GLU A 111 25.97 -1.12 5.58
N GLY A 112 26.12 -1.42 4.30
CA GLY A 112 26.09 -0.40 3.26
C GLY A 112 26.88 -0.75 2.01
N ILE A 113 26.88 0.17 1.07
CA ILE A 113 27.68 0.08 -0.16
C ILE A 113 29.01 0.78 0.09
N TYR A 114 30.08 0.02 -0.11
CA TYR A 114 31.43 0.49 0.15
C TYR A 114 32.30 0.48 -1.10
N THR A 115 33.19 1.45 -1.15
CA THR A 115 34.34 1.47 -2.06
C THR A 115 35.61 1.56 -1.22
N VAL A 116 36.69 0.95 -1.71
CA VAL A 116 38.01 1.06 -1.08
C VAL A 116 38.88 2.00 -1.90
N TRP A 117 39.58 2.87 -1.23
CA TRP A 117 40.49 3.86 -1.80
C TRP A 117 41.89 3.62 -1.27
N ALA A 118 42.87 3.62 -2.17
CA ALA A 118 44.26 3.48 -1.82
C ALA A 118 44.98 4.81 -2.01
N THR A 119 45.77 5.23 -1.00
CA THR A 119 46.59 6.45 -1.02
C THR A 119 48.05 6.08 -0.92
N ASP A 120 48.83 6.54 -1.88
CA ASP A 120 50.30 6.46 -1.85
C ASP A 120 50.85 7.55 -0.90
N PRO A 121 51.53 7.18 0.20
CA PRO A 121 52.06 8.14 1.14
C PRO A 121 53.22 8.99 0.58
N ALA A 122 53.90 8.52 -0.47
CA ALA A 122 55.02 9.25 -1.05
C ALA A 122 54.57 10.38 -1.97
N THR A 123 53.47 10.23 -2.65
CA THR A 123 52.93 11.18 -3.64
C THR A 123 51.65 11.87 -3.20
N GLY A 124 50.98 11.34 -2.19
CA GLY A 124 49.64 11.78 -1.76
C GLY A 124 48.53 11.39 -2.74
N CYS A 125 48.86 10.70 -3.82
CA CYS A 125 47.88 10.27 -4.82
C CYS A 125 46.91 9.26 -4.24
N THR A 126 45.59 9.54 -4.35
CA THR A 126 44.52 8.65 -3.92
C THR A 126 43.75 8.12 -5.12
N ARG A 127 43.56 6.81 -5.20
CA ARG A 127 42.79 6.16 -6.25
C ARG A 127 41.76 5.21 -5.67
N LYS A 128 40.56 5.21 -6.28
CA LYS A 128 39.53 4.22 -6.01
C LYS A 128 39.98 2.87 -6.57
N MET A 129 39.86 1.82 -5.79
CA MET A 129 40.08 0.44 -6.22
C MET A 129 38.89 -0.02 -7.07
N ASN A 130 39.14 -0.99 -7.96
CA ASN A 130 38.09 -1.61 -8.74
C ASN A 130 37.18 -2.45 -7.83
N GLY A 131 35.89 -2.33 -8.05
CA GLY A 131 34.87 -3.04 -7.31
C GLY A 131 34.13 -2.18 -6.30
N THR A 132 33.01 -2.72 -5.86
CA THR A 132 32.13 -2.17 -4.85
C THR A 132 31.72 -3.32 -3.94
N ALA A 133 31.88 -3.17 -2.65
CA ALA A 133 31.43 -4.15 -1.68
C ALA A 133 30.04 -3.74 -1.18
N ILE A 134 29.11 -4.65 -1.27
CA ILE A 134 27.78 -4.49 -0.70
C ILE A 134 27.74 -5.35 0.55
N LEU A 135 27.82 -4.70 1.70
CA LEU A 135 27.63 -5.34 3.00
C LEU A 135 26.13 -5.27 3.29
N ASP A 136 25.44 -6.31 2.92
CA ASP A 136 24.01 -6.45 3.06
C ASP A 136 23.74 -7.38 4.24
N PRO A 137 22.96 -6.95 5.24
CA PRO A 137 22.47 -7.89 6.21
C PRO A 137 21.64 -8.92 5.49
N ASN A 138 21.75 -10.14 5.94
CA ASN A 138 20.80 -11.18 5.54
C ASN A 138 19.37 -10.58 5.64
N PRO A 139 18.58 -10.57 4.57
CA PRO A 139 17.23 -10.02 4.59
C PRO A 139 16.34 -10.61 5.68
N ASP A 140 16.76 -11.70 6.32
CA ASP A 140 16.06 -12.32 7.44
C ASP A 140 16.46 -11.72 8.82
N GLU A 141 17.46 -10.82 8.93
CA GLU A 141 17.94 -10.21 10.18
C GLU A 141 17.54 -8.72 10.35
N LEU A 142 16.50 -8.29 9.70
CA LEU A 142 16.15 -6.88 9.54
C LEU A 142 15.58 -6.17 10.78
N PHE A 143 15.58 -6.77 11.99
CA PHE A 143 14.70 -6.30 13.04
C PHE A 143 15.40 -5.89 14.34
N SER A 144 14.88 -4.86 14.99
CA SER A 144 15.19 -4.57 16.39
C SER A 144 14.61 -5.68 17.28
N SER A 145 15.44 -6.49 17.88
CA SER A 145 15.06 -7.65 18.72
C SER A 145 14.24 -7.31 19.99
N ARG A 146 13.95 -6.02 20.24
CA ARG A 146 13.21 -5.55 21.41
C ARG A 146 11.96 -4.74 21.10
N ALA A 147 11.51 -4.70 19.86
CA ALA A 147 10.34 -3.95 19.45
C ALA A 147 9.23 -4.88 18.98
N SER A 148 7.99 -4.54 19.28
CA SER A 148 6.82 -5.19 18.67
C SER A 148 6.74 -4.73 17.22
N LEU A 149 6.72 -5.66 16.27
CA LEU A 149 6.67 -5.35 14.86
C LEU A 149 5.93 -6.42 14.06
N ILE A 150 5.45 -6.02 12.89
CA ILE A 150 4.96 -6.92 11.84
C ILE A 150 5.80 -6.64 10.59
N SER A 151 6.37 -7.69 10.00
CA SER A 151 7.06 -7.61 8.72
C SER A 151 6.30 -8.39 7.66
N THR A 152 6.06 -7.73 6.54
CA THR A 152 5.45 -8.35 5.35
C THR A 152 6.49 -8.35 4.24
N LYS A 153 6.87 -9.54 3.76
CA LYS A 153 7.80 -9.70 2.64
C LYS A 153 7.03 -10.06 1.39
N THR A 154 7.14 -9.23 0.36
CA THR A 154 6.48 -9.42 -0.92
C THR A 154 7.51 -9.77 -1.99
N TYR A 155 7.34 -10.90 -2.66
CA TYR A 155 8.18 -11.34 -3.78
C TYR A 155 7.55 -10.90 -5.09
N TYR A 156 8.30 -10.20 -5.96
CA TYR A 156 7.84 -9.81 -7.30
C TYR A 156 8.47 -10.64 -8.41
N ASP A 157 9.52 -11.40 -8.08
CA ASP A 157 10.01 -12.52 -8.88
C ASP A 157 10.61 -13.60 -7.96
N GLY A 158 11.13 -14.68 -8.54
CA GLY A 158 11.66 -15.81 -7.76
C GLY A 158 12.89 -15.49 -6.89
N THR A 159 13.51 -14.31 -7.06
CA THR A 159 14.76 -13.91 -6.40
C THR A 159 14.70 -12.56 -5.72
N HIS A 160 13.78 -11.68 -6.14
CA HIS A 160 13.68 -10.32 -5.62
C HIS A 160 12.43 -10.14 -4.77
N SER A 161 12.60 -9.47 -3.66
CA SER A 161 11.53 -9.14 -2.72
C SER A 161 11.79 -7.78 -2.07
N TYR A 162 10.74 -7.18 -1.56
CA TYR A 162 10.84 -6.04 -0.64
C TYR A 162 10.11 -6.37 0.66
N ALA A 163 10.48 -5.71 1.73
CA ALA A 163 9.86 -5.90 3.03
C ALA A 163 9.31 -4.58 3.57
N ASP A 164 8.07 -4.65 4.05
CA ASP A 164 7.42 -3.59 4.80
C ASP A 164 7.42 -3.97 6.27
N ILE A 165 7.94 -3.10 7.12
CA ILE A 165 8.11 -3.38 8.53
C ILE A 165 7.38 -2.29 9.30
N THR A 166 6.34 -2.67 10.03
CA THR A 166 5.58 -1.75 10.88
C THR A 166 5.89 -2.03 12.34
N TYR A 167 6.31 -1.00 13.03
CA TYR A 167 6.63 -1.01 14.46
C TYR A 167 5.45 -0.53 15.28
N TYR A 168 5.18 -1.24 16.38
CA TYR A 168 4.03 -1.00 17.26
C TYR A 168 4.49 -0.61 18.66
N ASP A 169 3.73 0.26 19.30
CA ASP A 169 3.92 0.62 20.71
C ASP A 169 3.35 -0.45 21.67
N GLY A 170 3.43 -0.17 22.97
CA GLY A 170 2.94 -1.08 24.00
C GLY A 170 1.41 -1.26 24.02
N PHE A 171 0.66 -0.43 23.30
CA PHE A 171 -0.79 -0.52 23.16
C PHE A 171 -1.23 -1.18 21.84
N GLY A 172 -0.25 -1.55 21.00
CA GLY A 172 -0.51 -2.15 19.69
C GLY A 172 -0.80 -1.13 18.58
N ALA A 173 -0.52 0.15 18.80
CA ALA A 173 -0.63 1.18 17.78
C ALA A 173 0.65 1.31 16.96
N PRO A 174 0.58 1.41 15.63
CA PRO A 174 1.75 1.59 14.79
C PRO A 174 2.34 3.00 14.98
N TYR A 175 3.64 3.10 15.22
CA TYR A 175 4.30 4.41 15.35
C TYR A 175 5.35 4.69 14.27
N GLN A 176 5.73 3.69 13.51
CA GLN A 176 6.68 3.85 12.40
C GLN A 176 6.54 2.71 11.40
N THR A 177 6.59 3.03 10.12
CA THR A 177 6.74 2.04 9.04
C THR A 177 8.07 2.25 8.33
N VAL A 178 8.80 1.16 8.08
CA VAL A 178 10.03 1.13 7.30
C VAL A 178 9.80 0.31 6.06
N LEU A 179 9.88 0.95 4.90
CA LEU A 179 9.81 0.31 3.59
C LEU A 179 11.23 0.03 3.14
N ASN A 180 11.63 -1.23 3.17
CA ASN A 180 13.00 -1.63 2.89
C ASN A 180 13.34 -1.40 1.42
N ARG A 181 14.41 -0.62 1.15
CA ARG A 181 14.93 -0.31 -0.18
C ARG A 181 13.91 0.33 -1.14
N ALA A 182 12.91 1.01 -0.61
CA ALA A 182 11.83 1.59 -1.42
C ALA A 182 12.19 2.94 -2.06
N ALA A 183 13.28 3.59 -1.65
CA ALA A 183 13.74 4.81 -2.30
C ALA A 183 14.40 4.51 -3.66
N PRO A 184 14.32 5.41 -4.66
CA PRO A 184 14.92 5.19 -5.98
C PRO A 184 16.43 4.93 -5.98
N ASP A 185 17.14 5.38 -4.96
CA ASP A 185 18.57 5.17 -4.75
C ASP A 185 18.88 3.92 -3.90
N GLY A 186 17.87 3.11 -3.59
CA GLY A 186 17.99 1.87 -2.84
C GLY A 186 18.02 2.05 -1.32
N ARG A 187 17.81 3.27 -0.80
CA ARG A 187 17.68 3.53 0.64
C ARG A 187 16.30 3.07 1.16
N ASN A 188 16.22 2.87 2.47
CA ASN A 188 14.94 2.64 3.13
C ASN A 188 14.12 3.93 3.18
N LEU A 189 12.81 3.81 3.01
CA LEU A 189 11.89 4.90 3.32
C LEU A 189 11.28 4.69 4.70
N VAL A 190 11.35 5.70 5.53
CA VAL A 190 10.77 5.69 6.88
C VAL A 190 9.58 6.63 6.93
N ALA A 191 8.44 6.12 7.36
CA ALA A 191 7.22 6.88 7.60
C ALA A 191 6.91 6.87 9.10
N PRO A 192 7.22 7.95 9.83
CA PRO A 192 6.79 8.10 11.22
C PRO A 192 5.28 8.31 11.29
N ILE A 193 4.64 7.74 12.31
CA ILE A 193 3.20 7.89 12.57
C ILE A 193 3.06 8.65 13.89
N LEU A 194 2.37 9.77 13.86
CA LEU A 194 2.13 10.61 15.01
C LEU A 194 0.67 10.51 15.45
N TYR A 195 0.46 10.54 16.74
CA TYR A 195 -0.87 10.57 17.35
C TYR A 195 -1.11 11.91 18.04
N ASP A 196 -2.32 12.43 17.92
CA ASP A 196 -2.74 13.59 18.71
C ASP A 196 -3.25 13.17 20.12
N ASP A 197 -3.68 14.14 20.90
CA ASP A 197 -4.18 13.91 22.27
C ASP A 197 -5.44 13.03 22.34
N MET A 198 -6.15 12.87 21.21
CA MET A 198 -7.30 11.99 21.04
C MET A 198 -6.92 10.63 20.42
N TYR A 199 -5.61 10.35 20.30
CA TYR A 199 -5.06 9.13 19.74
C TYR A 199 -5.43 8.89 18.26
N ARG A 200 -5.49 9.97 17.47
CA ARG A 200 -5.74 9.92 16.03
C ARG A 200 -4.42 10.05 15.27
N ASP A 201 -4.16 9.12 14.37
CA ASP A 201 -2.95 9.04 13.54
C ASP A 201 -2.99 9.93 12.30
N ASN A 202 -4.18 10.43 11.95
CA ASN A 202 -4.42 11.28 10.79
C ASN A 202 -4.46 12.79 11.10
N ALA A 203 -4.23 13.20 12.35
CA ALA A 203 -4.18 14.62 12.72
C ALA A 203 -2.97 15.33 12.11
N THR A 204 -1.80 14.68 12.13
CA THR A 204 -0.58 15.13 11.46
C THR A 204 0.08 13.94 10.81
N VAL A 205 0.18 13.96 9.48
CA VAL A 205 0.78 12.87 8.69
C VAL A 205 2.07 13.36 8.06
N LEU A 206 3.19 12.84 8.52
CA LEU A 206 4.52 13.16 8.02
C LEU A 206 4.78 12.48 6.67
N LEU A 207 5.46 13.17 5.76
CA LEU A 207 5.94 12.52 4.53
C LEU A 207 7.04 11.52 4.85
N PRO A 208 7.07 10.36 4.17
CA PRO A 208 8.18 9.42 4.28
C PRO A 208 9.51 10.08 3.87
N PHE A 209 10.59 9.68 4.49
CA PHE A 209 11.93 10.18 4.17
C PHE A 209 12.95 9.04 4.02
N PRO A 210 13.94 9.19 3.13
CA PRO A 210 14.95 8.17 2.94
C PRO A 210 15.98 8.20 4.06
N VAL A 211 16.38 7.02 4.52
CA VAL A 211 17.45 6.84 5.51
C VAL A 211 18.53 5.93 4.97
N ASP A 212 19.76 6.22 5.32
CA ASP A 212 20.94 5.45 4.90
C ASP A 212 21.13 4.16 5.73
N MET A 213 20.06 3.59 6.24
CA MET A 213 20.04 2.30 6.91
C MET A 213 19.54 1.25 5.94
N TYR A 214 20.27 0.16 5.83
CA TYR A 214 19.92 -0.96 4.96
C TYR A 214 19.24 -2.09 5.74
N THR A 215 19.21 -1.97 7.06
CA THR A 215 18.43 -2.81 7.95
C THR A 215 17.02 -2.27 8.06
N GLY A 216 16.05 -3.12 8.23
CA GLY A 216 14.68 -2.68 8.53
C GLY A 216 14.50 -2.13 9.94
N GLU A 217 15.57 -1.77 10.65
CA GLU A 217 15.52 -1.26 12.00
C GLU A 217 14.75 0.07 12.09
N ARG A 218 14.13 0.27 13.25
CA ARG A 218 13.45 1.54 13.53
C ARG A 218 14.45 2.68 13.64
N VAL A 219 14.07 3.83 13.13
CA VAL A 219 14.79 5.08 13.31
C VAL A 219 14.39 5.71 14.64
N LEU A 220 15.37 5.98 15.50
CA LEU A 220 15.13 6.73 16.73
C LEU A 220 14.88 8.20 16.39
N ASN A 221 13.92 8.82 17.08
CA ASN A 221 13.52 10.21 16.82
C ASN A 221 13.13 10.48 15.36
N ALA A 222 12.42 9.53 14.74
CA ALA A 222 12.09 9.55 13.31
C ALA A 222 11.37 10.84 12.87
N GLU A 223 10.54 11.45 13.72
CA GLU A 223 9.93 12.75 13.46
C GLU A 223 10.96 13.85 13.29
N GLN A 224 11.93 13.95 14.20
CA GLN A 224 12.98 14.99 14.15
C GLN A 224 13.88 14.79 12.93
N GLU A 225 14.23 13.54 12.62
CA GLU A 225 15.02 13.21 11.44
C GLU A 225 14.27 13.53 10.14
N GLN A 226 12.98 13.25 10.07
CA GLN A 226 12.12 13.62 8.94
C GLN A 226 12.12 15.14 8.73
N ARG A 227 11.88 15.92 9.80
CA ARG A 227 11.86 17.39 9.73
C ARG A 227 13.24 17.94 9.32
N ARG A 228 14.32 17.37 9.86
CA ARG A 228 15.69 17.73 9.49
C ARG A 228 15.96 17.43 8.02
N TYR A 229 15.58 16.25 7.54
CA TYR A 229 15.78 15.85 6.15
C TYR A 229 15.15 16.87 5.19
N TYR A 230 13.88 17.19 5.36
CA TYR A 230 13.17 18.09 4.44
C TYR A 230 13.62 19.54 4.56
N SER A 231 13.95 20.03 5.75
CA SER A 231 14.42 21.41 5.95
C SER A 231 15.84 21.66 5.45
N GLN A 232 16.67 20.61 5.36
CA GLN A 232 18.10 20.73 5.03
C GLN A 232 18.47 20.05 3.71
N ARG A 233 17.51 19.40 3.01
CA ARG A 233 17.81 18.66 1.78
C ARG A 233 18.47 19.55 0.74
N THR A 234 19.41 18.96 -0.03
CA THR A 234 20.15 19.63 -1.10
C THR A 234 19.75 19.16 -2.50
N ASP A 235 19.00 18.06 -2.58
CA ASP A 235 18.55 17.39 -3.81
C ASP A 235 17.13 17.77 -4.24
N GLY A 236 16.59 18.83 -3.64
CA GLY A 236 15.24 19.32 -3.93
C GLY A 236 14.90 20.59 -3.18
N VAL A 237 13.63 20.97 -3.18
CA VAL A 237 13.13 22.14 -2.46
C VAL A 237 13.14 21.87 -0.96
N ARG A 238 13.71 22.80 -0.18
CA ARG A 238 13.65 22.77 1.28
C ARG A 238 12.24 23.09 1.75
N ASP A 239 11.77 22.33 2.72
CA ASP A 239 10.39 22.43 3.23
C ASP A 239 10.37 22.17 4.74
N ASN A 240 9.85 23.09 5.52
CA ASN A 240 9.69 22.93 6.96
C ASN A 240 8.33 22.32 7.33
N SER A 241 7.43 22.24 6.37
CA SER A 241 6.06 21.72 6.49
C SER A 241 5.83 20.48 5.64
N ALA A 242 6.81 19.57 5.59
CA ALA A 242 6.73 18.32 4.86
C ALA A 242 5.76 17.31 5.55
N TYR A 243 4.55 17.77 5.85
CA TYR A 243 3.47 17.02 6.49
C TYR A 243 2.10 17.61 6.15
N SER A 244 1.07 16.77 6.11
CA SER A 244 -0.32 17.23 6.11
C SER A 244 -0.84 17.42 7.53
N THR A 245 -1.87 18.26 7.70
CA THR A 245 -2.51 18.46 8.99
C THR A 245 -4.02 18.53 8.81
N ASN A 246 -4.75 17.77 9.60
CA ASN A 246 -6.20 17.82 9.69
C ASN A 246 -6.62 18.48 10.99
N VAL A 247 -7.51 19.44 10.87
CA VAL A 247 -8.18 20.08 11.99
C VAL A 247 -9.59 19.53 12.08
N PHE A 248 -9.94 18.93 13.20
CA PHE A 248 -11.23 18.30 13.41
C PHE A 248 -12.26 19.30 13.92
N ASP A 249 -13.54 19.02 13.66
CA ASP A 249 -14.63 19.75 14.29
C ASP A 249 -14.70 19.42 15.80
N LYS A 250 -15.49 20.20 16.53
CA LYS A 250 -15.65 20.01 17.99
C LYS A 250 -16.73 18.98 18.34
N SER A 251 -17.32 18.32 17.36
CA SER A 251 -18.26 17.22 17.60
C SER A 251 -17.47 15.96 17.98
N GLY A 252 -17.91 15.09 18.77
CA GLY A 252 -17.22 13.83 19.05
C GLY A 252 -17.27 12.79 17.91
N LEU A 253 -17.41 13.25 16.67
CA LEU A 253 -17.56 12.39 15.48
C LEU A 253 -16.26 12.29 14.64
N ASP A 254 -15.15 12.87 15.10
CA ASP A 254 -13.86 12.89 14.41
C ASP A 254 -13.92 13.36 12.94
N ARG A 255 -14.80 14.34 12.67
CA ARG A 255 -14.94 14.89 11.33
C ARG A 255 -13.90 15.97 11.08
N ILE A 256 -13.19 15.84 9.94
CA ILE A 256 -12.21 16.82 9.51
C ILE A 256 -12.95 18.09 9.07
N ARG A 257 -12.57 19.24 9.65
CA ARG A 257 -13.08 20.56 9.26
C ARG A 257 -12.18 21.25 8.25
N TYR A 258 -10.85 21.15 8.45
CA TYR A 258 -9.85 21.71 7.56
C TYR A 258 -8.74 20.70 7.32
N SER A 259 -8.22 20.65 6.11
CA SER A 259 -7.08 19.80 5.74
C SER A 259 -6.04 20.62 4.99
N TYR A 260 -4.82 20.64 5.51
CA TYR A 260 -3.67 21.28 4.87
C TYR A 260 -2.78 20.20 4.24
N ARG A 261 -2.43 20.39 2.97
CA ARG A 261 -1.46 19.54 2.29
C ARG A 261 -0.04 19.79 2.78
N PRO A 262 0.90 18.83 2.55
CA PRO A 262 2.31 19.06 2.80
C PRO A 262 2.83 20.22 1.95
N GLY A 263 3.70 21.04 2.54
CA GLY A 263 4.39 22.13 1.87
C GLY A 263 4.24 23.49 2.57
N ASP A 264 5.36 24.20 2.66
CA ASP A 264 5.41 25.54 3.27
C ASP A 264 4.45 26.52 2.60
N ILE A 265 4.26 26.43 1.30
CA ILE A 265 3.38 27.32 0.53
C ILE A 265 1.93 27.25 1.01
N TYR A 266 1.42 26.06 1.33
CA TYR A 266 0.04 25.90 1.82
C TYR A 266 -0.17 26.56 3.19
N ARG A 267 0.88 26.57 4.03
CA ARG A 267 0.84 27.24 5.34
C ARG A 267 0.98 28.75 5.21
N GLN A 268 1.91 29.22 4.38
CA GLN A 268 2.19 30.64 4.17
C GLN A 268 1.00 31.38 3.52
N GLU A 269 0.36 30.74 2.55
CA GLU A 269 -0.80 31.29 1.84
C GLU A 269 -2.13 30.94 2.50
N ASN A 270 -2.10 30.22 3.63
CA ASN A 270 -3.29 29.75 4.35
C ASN A 270 -4.26 28.97 3.44
N LYS A 271 -3.73 28.12 2.55
CA LYS A 271 -4.49 27.29 1.62
C LYS A 271 -4.80 25.94 2.27
N PHE A 272 -6.08 25.63 2.34
CA PHE A 272 -6.58 24.38 2.91
C PHE A 272 -7.86 23.94 2.21
N ALA A 273 -8.14 22.65 2.27
CA ALA A 273 -9.46 22.14 1.92
C ALA A 273 -10.39 22.27 3.14
N GLU A 274 -11.59 22.83 2.94
CA GLU A 274 -12.63 22.98 3.97
C GLU A 274 -13.74 21.95 3.73
N TYR A 275 -14.19 21.33 4.83
CA TYR A 275 -15.28 20.34 4.81
C TYR A 275 -16.44 20.82 5.67
N LEU A 276 -17.64 20.90 5.07
CA LEU A 276 -18.88 21.29 5.71
C LEU A 276 -19.81 20.09 5.77
N TYR A 277 -20.40 19.86 6.93
CA TYR A 277 -21.32 18.74 7.18
C TYR A 277 -22.68 19.31 7.58
N GLU A 278 -23.61 19.27 6.65
CA GLU A 278 -24.92 19.92 6.75
C GLU A 278 -26.02 18.95 6.32
N THR A 279 -27.23 19.42 6.28
CA THR A 279 -28.34 18.78 5.56
C THR A 279 -28.78 19.71 4.42
N ASN A 280 -29.45 19.13 3.40
CA ASN A 280 -30.00 19.95 2.33
C ASN A 280 -31.06 20.95 2.87
N ASP A 281 -31.11 22.13 2.25
CA ASP A 281 -32.19 23.07 2.43
C ASP A 281 -33.01 23.26 1.14
N THR A 282 -34.04 24.13 1.20
CA THR A 282 -34.90 24.41 0.04
C THR A 282 -34.18 25.18 -1.08
N ALA A 283 -33.12 25.95 -0.72
CA ALA A 283 -32.32 26.71 -1.68
C ALA A 283 -31.41 25.81 -2.51
N ASP A 284 -31.07 24.62 -2.02
CA ASP A 284 -30.29 23.62 -2.76
C ASP A 284 -31.03 23.12 -4.00
N LYS A 285 -32.35 23.18 -4.03
CA LYS A 285 -33.19 22.73 -5.17
C LYS A 285 -32.84 21.33 -5.68
N VAL A 286 -32.57 20.41 -4.75
CA VAL A 286 -32.29 19.02 -5.09
C VAL A 286 -33.56 18.37 -5.63
N LEU A 287 -33.50 17.76 -6.83
CA LEU A 287 -34.65 17.06 -7.40
C LEU A 287 -34.96 15.80 -6.62
N ASP A 288 -36.26 15.55 -6.39
CA ASP A 288 -36.77 14.32 -5.77
C ASP A 288 -37.33 13.39 -6.86
N PHE A 289 -36.80 12.17 -6.94
CA PHE A 289 -37.15 11.19 -7.95
C PHE A 289 -38.01 10.06 -7.36
N LYS A 290 -39.05 9.64 -8.10
CA LYS A 290 -39.83 8.45 -7.84
C LYS A 290 -39.60 7.43 -8.94
N TYR A 291 -39.21 6.22 -8.56
CA TYR A 291 -39.00 5.11 -9.44
C TYR A 291 -40.29 4.31 -9.61
N ASN A 292 -40.64 3.98 -10.86
CA ASN A 292 -41.77 3.13 -11.21
C ASN A 292 -41.27 1.72 -11.54
N TYR A 293 -41.71 0.74 -10.78
CA TYR A 293 -41.34 -0.67 -10.97
C TYR A 293 -41.96 -1.33 -12.19
N GLU A 294 -43.09 -0.80 -12.71
CA GLU A 294 -43.82 -1.44 -13.83
C GLU A 294 -43.07 -1.27 -15.16
N ASP A 295 -42.46 -0.09 -15.37
CA ASP A 295 -41.80 0.25 -16.64
C ASP A 295 -40.38 0.77 -16.50
N GLY A 296 -39.82 0.79 -15.28
CA GLY A 296 -38.47 1.27 -15.00
C GLY A 296 -38.27 2.78 -15.18
N SER A 297 -39.37 3.54 -15.37
CA SER A 297 -39.32 5.00 -15.50
C SER A 297 -39.06 5.69 -14.18
N ILE A 298 -38.61 6.95 -14.25
CA ILE A 298 -38.51 7.83 -13.11
C ILE A 298 -39.31 9.10 -13.34
N THR A 299 -39.91 9.62 -12.27
CA THR A 299 -40.65 10.88 -12.28
C THR A 299 -40.04 11.86 -11.31
N VAL A 300 -39.82 13.11 -11.74
CA VAL A 300 -39.42 14.20 -10.87
C VAL A 300 -40.63 14.68 -10.08
N ALA A 301 -40.69 14.33 -8.80
CA ALA A 301 -41.80 14.70 -7.92
C ALA A 301 -41.78 16.19 -7.49
N GLY A 302 -40.68 16.86 -7.74
CA GLY A 302 -40.43 18.24 -7.32
C GLY A 302 -39.06 18.39 -6.70
N TYR A 303 -38.93 19.29 -5.73
CA TYR A 303 -37.72 19.44 -4.95
C TYR A 303 -37.82 18.73 -3.60
N ALA A 304 -36.71 18.14 -3.18
CA ALA A 304 -36.59 17.47 -1.90
C ALA A 304 -36.85 18.44 -0.73
N LYS A 305 -37.50 17.91 0.30
CA LYS A 305 -37.75 18.66 1.53
C LYS A 305 -36.41 18.96 2.23
N ALA A 306 -36.35 20.10 2.92
CA ALA A 306 -35.21 20.43 3.78
C ALA A 306 -34.98 19.35 4.83
N GLY A 307 -33.71 18.99 5.07
CA GLY A 307 -33.30 17.97 6.03
C GLY A 307 -33.51 16.51 5.57
N LEU A 308 -33.89 16.27 4.29
CA LEU A 308 -34.10 14.92 3.78
C LEU A 308 -32.75 14.20 3.50
N TYR A 309 -31.75 14.94 3.03
CA TYR A 309 -30.43 14.41 2.66
C TYR A 309 -29.33 15.04 3.53
N THR A 310 -28.33 14.25 3.86
CA THR A 310 -27.06 14.81 4.37
C THR A 310 -26.35 15.51 3.21
N LYS A 311 -25.69 16.63 3.49
CA LYS A 311 -24.94 17.45 2.52
C LYS A 311 -23.52 17.62 3.01
N ASN A 312 -22.58 17.04 2.30
CA ASN A 312 -21.16 17.18 2.56
C ASN A 312 -20.54 18.06 1.47
N THR A 313 -20.10 19.26 1.85
CA THR A 313 -19.47 20.22 0.94
C THR A 313 -17.97 20.22 1.14
N VAL A 314 -17.21 20.19 0.06
CA VAL A 314 -15.75 20.34 0.04
C VAL A 314 -15.42 21.59 -0.77
N ILE A 315 -14.63 22.47 -0.17
CA ILE A 315 -14.01 23.62 -0.83
C ILE A 315 -12.51 23.32 -0.86
N ASP A 316 -11.94 23.17 -2.05
CA ASP A 316 -10.51 22.83 -2.18
C ASP A 316 -9.62 24.07 -1.94
N GLU A 317 -8.31 23.87 -2.00
CA GLU A 317 -7.29 24.89 -1.76
C GLU A 317 -7.33 26.07 -2.76
N ASP A 318 -7.96 25.89 -3.91
CA ASP A 318 -8.13 26.88 -4.95
C ASP A 318 -9.55 27.52 -4.94
N GLY A 319 -10.40 27.11 -4.00
CA GLY A 319 -11.74 27.61 -3.82
C GLY A 319 -12.81 26.92 -4.67
N ASN A 320 -12.46 25.82 -5.40
CA ASN A 320 -13.45 25.06 -6.11
C ASN A 320 -14.35 24.32 -5.13
N THR A 321 -15.65 24.43 -5.33
CA THR A 321 -16.64 23.87 -4.41
C THR A 321 -17.37 22.70 -5.04
N SER A 322 -17.51 21.62 -4.30
CA SER A 322 -18.36 20.47 -4.63
C SER A 322 -19.20 20.06 -3.43
N ALA A 323 -20.41 19.57 -3.68
CA ALA A 323 -21.28 19.07 -2.62
C ALA A 323 -21.86 17.71 -2.99
N ARG A 324 -21.78 16.77 -2.06
CA ARG A 324 -22.39 15.45 -2.16
C ARG A 324 -23.58 15.36 -1.22
N PHE A 325 -24.71 14.95 -1.77
CA PHE A 325 -25.93 14.71 -1.00
C PHE A 325 -26.18 13.21 -0.91
N ALA A 326 -26.48 12.74 0.28
CA ALA A 326 -26.75 11.32 0.52
C ALA A 326 -28.06 11.11 1.29
N ASP A 327 -28.73 10.00 0.99
CA ASP A 327 -29.95 9.59 1.69
C ASP A 327 -29.66 8.97 3.07
N ALA A 328 -30.71 8.53 3.75
CA ALA A 328 -30.59 7.92 5.08
C ALA A 328 -29.86 6.56 5.07
N ASN A 329 -29.74 5.91 3.92
CA ASN A 329 -29.00 4.66 3.75
C ASN A 329 -27.51 4.91 3.44
N GLY A 330 -27.11 6.20 3.28
CA GLY A 330 -25.76 6.57 2.90
C GLY A 330 -25.50 6.58 1.40
N ASN A 331 -26.53 6.33 0.56
CA ASN A 331 -26.35 6.38 -0.88
C ASN A 331 -26.23 7.83 -1.37
N THR A 332 -25.27 8.07 -2.22
CA THR A 332 -25.17 9.35 -2.91
C THR A 332 -26.35 9.54 -3.86
N VAL A 333 -27.18 10.57 -3.65
CA VAL A 333 -28.31 10.91 -4.52
C VAL A 333 -27.98 12.04 -5.48
N LEU A 334 -27.02 12.89 -5.12
CA LEU A 334 -26.57 14.00 -5.96
C LEU A 334 -25.10 14.33 -5.69
N ASP A 335 -24.32 14.42 -6.75
CA ASP A 335 -23.01 15.09 -6.77
C ASP A 335 -23.13 16.41 -7.54
N ARG A 336 -22.87 17.52 -6.87
CA ARG A 336 -22.93 18.88 -7.42
C ARG A 336 -21.55 19.51 -7.46
N ARG A 337 -21.19 20.09 -8.61
CA ARG A 337 -19.98 20.91 -8.76
C ARG A 337 -20.35 22.34 -9.06
N TYR A 338 -19.84 23.29 -8.27
CA TYR A 338 -20.09 24.71 -8.43
C TYR A 338 -18.97 25.37 -9.24
N PHE A 339 -19.33 26.15 -10.25
CA PHE A 339 -18.44 27.06 -10.98
C PHE A 339 -18.61 28.50 -10.51
N SER A 340 -19.78 28.83 -9.93
CA SER A 340 -20.10 30.04 -9.19
C SER A 340 -21.27 29.75 -8.25
N GLN A 341 -21.68 30.73 -7.44
CA GLN A 341 -22.85 30.56 -6.56
C GLN A 341 -24.16 30.26 -7.30
N SER A 342 -24.27 30.66 -8.55
CA SER A 342 -25.47 30.48 -9.38
C SER A 342 -25.32 29.52 -10.53
N TYR A 343 -24.08 29.06 -10.80
CA TYR A 343 -23.78 28.13 -11.89
C TYR A 343 -23.13 26.88 -11.36
N PHE A 344 -23.80 25.75 -11.52
CA PHE A 344 -23.36 24.45 -11.07
C PHE A 344 -23.81 23.36 -12.03
N THR A 345 -23.23 22.19 -11.90
CA THR A 345 -23.63 20.98 -12.64
C THR A 345 -23.97 19.87 -11.66
N ASP A 346 -25.00 19.10 -11.98
CA ASP A 346 -25.56 18.05 -11.15
C ASP A 346 -25.45 16.69 -11.82
N THR A 347 -25.00 15.69 -11.06
CA THR A 347 -25.12 14.29 -11.40
C THR A 347 -26.02 13.62 -10.37
N TYR A 348 -27.20 13.14 -10.80
CA TYR A 348 -28.13 12.44 -9.93
C TYR A 348 -27.97 10.94 -10.00
N TYR A 349 -28.17 10.30 -8.88
CA TYR A 349 -28.18 8.84 -8.72
C TYR A 349 -29.55 8.45 -8.14
N VAL A 350 -30.30 7.62 -8.85
CA VAL A 350 -31.62 7.19 -8.43
C VAL A 350 -31.56 5.72 -8.05
N TYR A 351 -32.10 5.41 -6.89
CA TYR A 351 -32.13 4.06 -6.35
C TYR A 351 -33.56 3.55 -6.27
N ASP A 352 -33.71 2.25 -6.49
CA ASP A 352 -34.97 1.59 -6.23
C ASP A 352 -35.23 1.56 -4.70
N PRO A 353 -36.41 2.00 -4.25
CA PRO A 353 -36.66 2.17 -2.81
C PRO A 353 -36.87 0.83 -2.06
N CYS A 354 -37.08 -0.30 -2.77
CA CYS A 354 -37.30 -1.59 -2.11
C CYS A 354 -36.01 -2.35 -1.85
N PHE A 355 -35.10 -2.36 -2.82
CA PHE A 355 -33.89 -3.17 -2.77
C PHE A 355 -32.62 -2.31 -2.70
N ASN A 356 -32.77 -1.01 -2.69
CA ASN A 356 -31.68 -0.04 -2.59
C ASN A 356 -30.60 -0.22 -3.69
N ARG A 357 -31.03 -0.55 -4.93
CA ARG A 357 -30.14 -0.73 -6.06
C ARG A 357 -30.14 0.51 -6.96
N LEU A 358 -28.97 0.86 -7.47
CA LEU A 358 -28.82 1.98 -8.41
C LEU A 358 -29.53 1.63 -9.73
N VAL A 359 -30.55 2.37 -10.09
CA VAL A 359 -31.35 2.14 -11.32
C VAL A 359 -31.10 3.18 -12.41
N TRP A 360 -30.77 4.43 -12.02
CA TRP A 360 -30.44 5.48 -12.97
C TRP A 360 -29.24 6.31 -12.49
N VAL A 361 -28.39 6.72 -13.43
CA VAL A 361 -27.45 7.84 -13.26
C VAL A 361 -27.73 8.87 -14.33
N ILE A 362 -27.93 10.11 -13.90
CA ILE A 362 -28.28 11.23 -14.75
C ILE A 362 -27.14 12.26 -14.69
N PRO A 363 -26.20 12.21 -15.64
CA PRO A 363 -25.09 13.17 -15.73
C PRO A 363 -25.55 14.61 -16.01
N PRO A 364 -24.65 15.60 -15.93
CA PRO A 364 -24.99 17.02 -16.05
C PRO A 364 -25.80 17.40 -17.30
N GLU A 365 -25.47 16.84 -18.46
CA GLU A 365 -26.21 17.10 -19.69
C GLU A 365 -27.64 16.56 -19.64
N GLY A 366 -27.84 15.42 -19.00
CA GLY A 366 -29.17 14.86 -18.75
C GLY A 366 -29.95 15.67 -17.72
N SER A 367 -29.31 16.00 -16.59
CA SER A 367 -29.95 16.73 -15.49
C SER A 367 -30.39 18.14 -15.90
N ALA A 368 -29.62 18.82 -16.77
CA ALA A 368 -29.96 20.14 -17.27
C ALA A 368 -31.26 20.17 -18.13
N ARG A 369 -31.71 19.01 -18.62
CA ARG A 369 -32.93 18.85 -19.44
C ARG A 369 -34.15 18.45 -18.62
N ILE A 370 -33.96 18.13 -17.35
CA ILE A 370 -35.01 17.61 -16.48
C ILE A 370 -35.58 18.76 -15.63
N ILE A 371 -36.88 18.91 -15.66
CA ILE A 371 -37.63 19.91 -14.85
C ILE A 371 -38.66 19.17 -13.97
N SER A 372 -39.18 19.88 -12.97
CA SER A 372 -40.20 19.35 -12.07
C SER A 372 -41.41 18.86 -12.87
N GLY A 373 -41.94 17.69 -12.52
CA GLY A 373 -43.03 17.02 -13.23
C GLY A 373 -42.63 16.25 -14.48
N PHE A 374 -41.34 16.26 -14.84
CA PHE A 374 -40.83 15.52 -15.98
C PHE A 374 -40.80 14.01 -15.67
N VAL A 375 -41.27 13.19 -16.66
CA VAL A 375 -41.16 11.72 -16.58
C VAL A 375 -40.09 11.27 -17.55
N LEU A 376 -39.08 10.59 -17.06
CA LEU A 376 -38.03 10.03 -17.89
C LEU A 376 -38.31 8.52 -18.07
N LYS A 377 -38.70 8.13 -19.28
CA LYS A 377 -38.95 6.74 -19.63
C LYS A 377 -37.67 6.06 -20.14
N TRP A 378 -37.71 4.73 -20.11
CA TRP A 378 -36.56 3.93 -20.52
C TRP A 378 -36.08 4.21 -21.95
N ASP A 379 -37.00 4.48 -22.90
CA ASP A 379 -36.70 4.70 -24.32
C ASP A 379 -36.73 6.15 -24.79
N ASP A 380 -36.83 7.12 -23.87
CA ASP A 380 -36.78 8.56 -24.20
C ASP A 380 -35.42 8.95 -24.80
N ASP A 381 -35.44 9.86 -25.77
CA ASP A 381 -34.21 10.36 -26.40
C ASP A 381 -33.22 10.95 -25.38
N THR A 382 -33.71 11.71 -24.39
CA THR A 382 -32.88 12.23 -23.31
C THR A 382 -32.26 11.09 -22.49
N ALA A 383 -33.05 10.06 -22.18
CA ALA A 383 -32.55 8.86 -21.50
C ALA A 383 -31.49 8.13 -22.33
N ASN A 384 -31.72 7.96 -23.61
CA ASN A 384 -30.86 7.22 -24.50
C ASN A 384 -29.52 7.93 -24.74
N GLN A 385 -29.54 9.26 -24.87
CA GLN A 385 -28.34 10.04 -25.19
C GLN A 385 -27.51 10.40 -23.98
N TYR A 386 -28.11 10.57 -22.78
CA TYR A 386 -27.43 11.20 -21.66
C TYR A 386 -27.44 10.40 -20.35
N CYS A 387 -28.29 9.33 -20.22
CA CYS A 387 -28.47 8.67 -18.95
C CYS A 387 -27.91 7.24 -18.94
N TYR A 388 -27.41 6.79 -17.80
CA TYR A 388 -27.13 5.38 -17.54
C TYR A 388 -28.35 4.76 -16.87
N ARG A 389 -28.66 3.50 -17.25
CA ARG A 389 -29.82 2.77 -16.73
C ARG A 389 -29.44 1.33 -16.45
N TYR A 390 -30.01 0.79 -15.38
CA TYR A 390 -29.75 -0.57 -14.92
C TYR A 390 -31.04 -1.26 -14.55
N LEU A 391 -31.19 -2.49 -15.00
CA LEU A 391 -32.33 -3.34 -14.68
C LEU A 391 -31.82 -4.61 -14.00
N TYR A 392 -32.56 -5.06 -12.99
CA TYR A 392 -32.19 -6.21 -12.19
C TYR A 392 -33.31 -7.24 -12.14
N ASP A 393 -32.93 -8.52 -12.00
CA ASP A 393 -33.88 -9.59 -11.71
C ASP A 393 -34.30 -9.59 -10.22
N GLY A 394 -35.24 -10.46 -9.86
CA GLY A 394 -35.73 -10.60 -8.49
C GLY A 394 -34.66 -11.08 -7.50
N ARG A 395 -33.52 -11.60 -7.98
CA ARG A 395 -32.41 -12.07 -7.14
C ARG A 395 -31.30 -11.01 -6.96
N GLY A 396 -31.36 -9.93 -7.76
CA GLY A 396 -30.40 -8.82 -7.69
C GLY A 396 -29.32 -8.85 -8.75
N ASN A 397 -29.40 -9.78 -9.70
CA ASN A 397 -28.47 -9.80 -10.82
C ASN A 397 -28.85 -8.72 -11.84
N MET A 398 -27.87 -7.98 -12.34
CA MET A 398 -28.07 -6.99 -13.40
C MET A 398 -28.38 -7.71 -14.71
N ILE A 399 -29.63 -7.63 -15.21
CA ILE A 399 -30.06 -8.29 -16.45
C ILE A 399 -29.96 -7.38 -17.67
N GLU A 400 -29.97 -6.08 -17.48
CA GLU A 400 -29.81 -5.10 -18.57
C GLU A 400 -29.05 -3.87 -18.09
N ARG A 401 -28.19 -3.35 -18.95
CA ARG A 401 -27.47 -2.10 -18.77
C ARG A 401 -27.54 -1.27 -20.04
N LYS A 402 -27.77 0.02 -19.91
CA LYS A 402 -27.78 0.97 -21.03
C LYS A 402 -26.85 2.13 -20.70
N LEU A 403 -25.83 2.32 -21.52
CA LEU A 403 -24.93 3.45 -21.45
C LEU A 403 -25.39 4.58 -22.37
N PRO A 404 -25.05 5.86 -22.07
CA PRO A 404 -25.37 6.99 -22.93
C PRO A 404 -24.84 6.80 -24.36
N GLY A 405 -25.72 6.98 -25.34
CA GLY A 405 -25.36 6.87 -26.76
C GLY A 405 -25.01 5.47 -27.27
N CYS A 406 -25.04 4.44 -26.41
CA CYS A 406 -24.78 3.06 -26.80
C CYS A 406 -26.07 2.27 -26.93
N GLU A 407 -26.01 1.12 -27.59
CA GLU A 407 -27.09 0.12 -27.52
C GLU A 407 -27.09 -0.56 -26.14
N LYS A 408 -28.20 -1.19 -25.78
CA LYS A 408 -28.31 -1.89 -24.50
C LYS A 408 -27.45 -3.15 -24.45
N GLU A 409 -26.95 -3.44 -23.28
CA GLU A 409 -26.28 -4.70 -22.95
C GLU A 409 -27.25 -5.60 -22.18
N SER A 410 -27.29 -6.89 -22.50
CA SER A 410 -28.16 -7.88 -21.86
C SER A 410 -27.30 -8.98 -21.21
N PHE A 411 -27.76 -9.44 -20.04
CA PHE A 411 -27.06 -10.45 -19.24
C PHE A 411 -28.08 -11.53 -18.80
N VAL A 412 -27.70 -12.79 -18.90
CA VAL A 412 -28.51 -13.92 -18.47
C VAL A 412 -27.72 -14.75 -17.47
N TYR A 413 -28.39 -15.11 -16.39
CA TYR A 413 -27.77 -15.85 -15.29
C TYR A 413 -28.43 -17.22 -15.11
N ASP A 414 -27.64 -18.18 -14.65
CA ASP A 414 -28.17 -19.50 -14.28
C ASP A 414 -28.80 -19.48 -12.87
N LYS A 415 -29.25 -20.65 -12.40
CA LYS A 415 -29.84 -20.79 -11.07
C LYS A 415 -28.83 -20.56 -9.92
N GLY A 416 -27.54 -20.57 -10.20
CA GLY A 416 -26.45 -20.32 -9.27
C GLY A 416 -25.89 -18.91 -9.37
N ASP A 417 -26.63 -17.97 -10.01
CA ASP A 417 -26.25 -16.57 -10.21
C ASP A 417 -24.93 -16.37 -10.99
N ARG A 418 -24.57 -17.36 -11.83
CA ARG A 418 -23.42 -17.24 -12.73
C ARG A 418 -23.87 -16.70 -14.09
N LEU A 419 -23.11 -15.75 -14.64
CA LEU A 419 -23.38 -15.18 -15.96
C LEU A 419 -23.19 -16.25 -17.05
N VAL A 420 -24.26 -16.68 -17.71
CA VAL A 420 -24.17 -17.69 -18.76
C VAL A 420 -24.24 -17.11 -20.16
N PHE A 421 -24.93 -15.98 -20.36
CA PHE A 421 -24.89 -15.25 -21.62
C PHE A 421 -24.80 -13.77 -21.41
N SER A 422 -24.05 -13.10 -22.29
CA SER A 422 -24.01 -11.63 -22.36
C SER A 422 -24.03 -11.17 -23.83
N ARG A 423 -24.62 -9.99 -24.06
CA ARG A 423 -24.72 -9.40 -25.40
C ARG A 423 -24.61 -7.88 -25.27
N ASP A 424 -23.65 -7.28 -25.97
CA ASP A 424 -23.57 -5.84 -26.20
C ASP A 424 -24.25 -5.45 -27.53
N GLY A 425 -24.26 -4.16 -27.87
CA GLY A 425 -24.83 -3.64 -29.11
C GLY A 425 -24.15 -4.20 -30.37
N ASN A 426 -22.84 -4.47 -30.34
CA ASN A 426 -22.14 -5.05 -31.49
C ASN A 426 -22.55 -6.51 -31.72
N LEU A 427 -22.65 -7.27 -30.65
CA LEU A 427 -23.14 -8.65 -30.73
C LEU A 427 -24.62 -8.70 -31.11
N GLN A 428 -25.42 -7.74 -30.63
CA GLN A 428 -26.81 -7.61 -31.03
C GLN A 428 -26.96 -7.37 -32.53
N ALA A 429 -26.17 -6.47 -33.11
CA ALA A 429 -26.17 -6.21 -34.55
C ALA A 429 -25.77 -7.43 -35.39
N ARG A 430 -24.94 -8.32 -34.83
CA ARG A 430 -24.48 -9.58 -35.44
C ARG A 430 -25.39 -10.77 -35.15
N LYS A 431 -26.43 -10.59 -34.34
CA LYS A 431 -27.30 -11.66 -33.83
C LYS A 431 -26.53 -12.74 -33.06
N GLN A 432 -25.54 -12.31 -32.28
CA GLN A 432 -24.64 -13.17 -31.53
C GLN A 432 -24.78 -12.95 -30.02
N TRP A 433 -24.46 -13.98 -29.27
CA TRP A 433 -24.30 -13.94 -27.83
C TRP A 433 -22.94 -14.47 -27.45
N LEU A 434 -22.34 -13.89 -26.41
CA LEU A 434 -21.21 -14.46 -25.74
C LEU A 434 -21.69 -15.41 -24.66
N TYR A 435 -21.31 -16.69 -24.73
CA TYR A 435 -21.72 -17.67 -23.73
C TYR A 435 -20.54 -18.11 -22.86
N HIS A 436 -20.83 -18.44 -21.60
CA HIS A 436 -19.88 -18.83 -20.59
C HIS A 436 -20.25 -20.22 -20.04
N VAL A 437 -19.24 -21.09 -19.92
CA VAL A 437 -19.38 -22.43 -19.35
C VAL A 437 -18.53 -22.56 -18.11
N TYR A 438 -19.10 -23.07 -17.03
CA TYR A 438 -18.46 -23.20 -15.75
C TYR A 438 -18.34 -24.68 -15.33
N ASP A 439 -17.32 -24.97 -14.51
CA ASP A 439 -17.23 -26.26 -13.82
C ASP A 439 -18.20 -26.33 -12.62
N ASN A 440 -18.20 -27.47 -11.92
CA ASN A 440 -19.04 -27.66 -10.74
C ASN A 440 -18.61 -26.80 -9.54
N HIS A 441 -17.42 -26.19 -9.58
CA HIS A 441 -16.89 -25.30 -8.53
C HIS A 441 -17.12 -23.81 -8.86
N GLY A 442 -17.67 -23.51 -10.05
CA GLY A 442 -17.92 -22.14 -10.51
C GLY A 442 -16.73 -21.49 -11.24
N ASN A 443 -15.69 -22.24 -11.59
CA ASN A 443 -14.58 -21.72 -12.38
C ASN A 443 -15.00 -21.65 -13.86
N LEU A 444 -14.67 -20.57 -14.55
CA LEU A 444 -14.92 -20.40 -15.98
C LEU A 444 -14.04 -21.35 -16.79
N LEU A 445 -14.68 -22.30 -17.49
CA LEU A 445 -13.98 -23.29 -18.35
C LEU A 445 -13.83 -22.79 -19.78
N ARG A 446 -14.85 -22.14 -20.32
CA ARG A 446 -14.87 -21.72 -21.71
C ARG A 446 -15.79 -20.50 -21.92
N GLN A 447 -15.36 -19.64 -22.82
CA GLN A 447 -16.12 -18.51 -23.32
C GLN A 447 -16.04 -18.54 -24.86
N ASN A 448 -17.18 -18.37 -25.54
CA ASN A 448 -17.21 -18.33 -27.00
C ASN A 448 -18.47 -17.63 -27.51
N LEU A 449 -18.53 -17.37 -28.82
CA LEU A 449 -19.68 -16.78 -29.48
C LEU A 449 -20.70 -17.86 -29.87
N LEU A 450 -21.96 -17.51 -29.76
CA LEU A 450 -23.08 -18.31 -30.21
C LEU A 450 -23.87 -17.50 -31.24
N ASP A 451 -23.98 -18.02 -32.47
CA ASP A 451 -24.79 -17.46 -33.54
C ASP A 451 -26.26 -17.86 -33.33
N TYR A 452 -26.98 -17.14 -32.50
CA TYR A 452 -28.38 -17.38 -32.23
C TYR A 452 -29.07 -16.12 -31.73
N ASP A 453 -30.19 -15.77 -32.37
CA ASP A 453 -31.04 -14.67 -31.93
C ASP A 453 -32.08 -15.22 -30.94
N ILE A 454 -31.78 -15.10 -29.66
CA ILE A 454 -32.77 -15.33 -28.61
C ILE A 454 -33.56 -14.02 -28.50
N SER A 455 -34.70 -13.97 -29.18
CA SER A 455 -35.64 -12.85 -29.12
C SER A 455 -36.44 -12.88 -27.82
#